data_17dc4e0a78bacf3a6f0e8b48a291f254
#
_entry.id   17dc4e0a78bacf3a6f0e8b48a291f254
#
_cell.length_a   1.000
_cell.length_b   1.000
_cell.length_c   1.000
_cell.angle_alpha   90.00
_cell.angle_beta   90.00
_cell.angle_gamma   90.00
#
_symmetry.space_group_name_H-M   'P 1'
#
loop_
_entity.id
_entity.type
_entity.pdbx_description
1 polymer ?
#
loop_
_entity_poly.entity_id
_entity_poly.type
_entity_poly.pdbx_seq_one_letter_code
_entity_poly.pdbx_strand_id
1 'polypeptide(L)'
;MQSQTDNPAPSVQATELIRTSQSWDGVELPDYLQGHPELVAIKYEFPAGQKLGWHHHPVMNFGILVQGELTIIDQNGNEKVVHEGEAVVEMVNTIHHGENRGTKPAILYMFYISQKDLPLAVQHPEIPLE
;
A
#
# COMPACT_ATOMS: atom_id res chain seq x y z
N MET A 1 25.73 27.58 -29.80
CA MET A 1 25.57 27.13 -29.02
C MET A 1 25.52 27.07 -28.15
N GLN A 2 25.36 27.08 -28.19
CA GLN A 2 25.12 26.91 -27.25
C GLN A 2 25.55 26.85 -26.36
N SER A 3 25.79 27.13 -26.14
CA SER A 3 26.02 27.03 -25.17
C SER A 3 26.12 26.90 -24.40
N GLN A 4 26.23 26.91 -24.32
CA GLN A 4 26.16 26.83 -23.41
C GLN A 4 25.92 26.57 -22.73
N THR A 5 26.48 26.05 -22.49
CA THR A 5 26.06 26.00 -21.97
C THR A 5 24.94 26.08 -21.66
N ASP A 6 24.86 25.85 -21.98
CA ASP A 6 23.44 26.11 -21.71
C ASP A 6 22.79 24.95 -21.01
N ASN A 7 22.03 25.25 -19.94
CA ASN A 7 21.23 24.24 -19.27
C ASN A 7 19.99 23.95 -20.10
N PRO A 8 19.67 22.70 -20.40
CA PRO A 8 18.43 22.39 -21.07
C PRO A 8 17.25 22.75 -20.18
N ALA A 9 16.12 23.04 -20.77
CA ALA A 9 14.89 23.27 -20.03
C ALA A 9 14.57 22.02 -19.19
N PRO A 10 13.98 22.19 -17.98
CA PRO A 10 13.55 21.04 -17.19
C PRO A 10 12.58 20.16 -17.99
N SER A 11 12.73 18.88 -17.89
CA SER A 11 11.86 17.92 -18.55
C SER A 11 11.21 17.00 -17.53
N VAL A 12 10.11 16.35 -17.95
CA VAL A 12 9.41 15.39 -17.08
C VAL A 12 10.34 14.23 -16.76
N GLN A 13 10.43 13.91 -15.49
CA GLN A 13 11.14 12.73 -15.01
C GLN A 13 10.12 11.68 -14.63
N ALA A 14 10.30 10.46 -15.13
CA ALA A 14 9.43 9.34 -14.79
C ALA A 14 10.26 8.29 -14.08
N THR A 15 9.89 8.02 -12.83
CA THR A 15 10.58 7.03 -12.01
C THR A 15 9.61 5.92 -11.67
N GLU A 16 9.94 4.69 -12.05
CA GLU A 16 9.13 3.53 -11.74
C GLU A 16 9.41 3.13 -10.29
N LEU A 17 8.40 3.22 -9.44
CA LEU A 17 8.56 2.90 -8.01
C LEU A 17 8.45 1.41 -7.75
N ILE A 18 7.59 0.71 -8.48
CA ILE A 18 7.44 -0.73 -8.35
C ILE A 18 6.81 -1.30 -9.63
N ARG A 19 7.21 -2.52 -9.96
CA ARG A 19 6.60 -3.31 -11.03
C ARG A 19 6.67 -4.76 -10.58
N THR A 20 5.52 -5.39 -10.34
CA THR A 20 5.51 -6.73 -9.78
C THR A 20 4.19 -7.44 -10.06
N SER A 21 4.21 -8.76 -10.06
CA SER A 21 3.03 -9.60 -10.08
C SER A 21 2.85 -10.32 -8.74
N GLN A 22 3.56 -9.87 -7.71
CA GLN A 22 3.52 -10.47 -6.38
C GLN A 22 3.24 -9.41 -5.33
N SER A 23 2.55 -9.82 -4.26
CA SER A 23 2.45 -9.00 -3.06
C SER A 23 3.80 -8.98 -2.33
N TRP A 24 3.91 -8.10 -1.32
CA TRP A 24 5.19 -7.88 -0.64
C TRP A 24 5.76 -9.14 0.04
N ASP A 25 4.93 -10.13 0.29
CA ASP A 25 5.33 -11.39 0.91
C ASP A 25 5.78 -12.45 -0.10
N GLY A 26 5.83 -12.11 -1.39
CA GLY A 26 6.28 -13.00 -2.45
C GLY A 26 5.22 -13.92 -3.02
N VAL A 27 3.96 -13.73 -2.64
CA VAL A 27 2.85 -14.54 -3.15
C VAL A 27 2.34 -13.95 -4.46
N GLU A 28 2.11 -14.81 -5.45
CA GLU A 28 1.57 -14.36 -6.74
C GLU A 28 0.20 -13.74 -6.57
N LEU A 29 -0.01 -12.60 -7.21
CA LEU A 29 -1.31 -11.94 -7.21
C LEU A 29 -2.31 -12.81 -7.97
N PRO A 30 -3.59 -12.81 -7.54
CA PRO A 30 -4.62 -13.52 -8.29
C PRO A 30 -4.89 -12.85 -9.63
N ASP A 31 -5.62 -13.55 -10.50
CA ASP A 31 -6.12 -12.97 -11.74
C ASP A 31 -7.06 -11.82 -11.43
N TYR A 32 -7.27 -10.94 -12.41
CA TYR A 32 -8.23 -9.86 -12.28
C TYR A 32 -9.62 -10.39 -11.99
N LEU A 33 -10.37 -9.65 -11.18
CA LEU A 33 -11.79 -9.92 -10.99
C LEU A 33 -12.53 -9.75 -12.31
N GLN A 34 -13.59 -10.55 -12.49
CA GLN A 34 -14.31 -10.60 -13.77
C GLN A 34 -15.54 -9.68 -13.81
N GLY A 35 -15.85 -9.02 -12.70
CA GLY A 35 -17.00 -8.14 -12.62
C GLY A 35 -16.74 -6.76 -13.19
N HIS A 36 -17.74 -5.88 -13.08
CA HIS A 36 -17.61 -4.51 -13.53
C HIS A 36 -16.61 -3.77 -12.62
N PRO A 37 -15.56 -3.19 -13.18
CA PRO A 37 -14.49 -2.58 -12.34
C PRO A 37 -15.00 -1.42 -11.50
N GLU A 38 -14.51 -1.35 -10.28
CA GLU A 38 -14.70 -0.20 -9.41
C GLU A 38 -13.34 0.11 -8.79
N LEU A 39 -12.82 1.30 -9.03
CA LEU A 39 -11.53 1.71 -8.51
C LEU A 39 -11.74 2.64 -7.33
N VAL A 40 -11.02 2.39 -6.26
CA VAL A 40 -11.14 3.19 -5.03
C VAL A 40 -9.76 3.65 -4.59
N ALA A 41 -9.66 4.90 -4.18
CA ALA A 41 -8.44 5.45 -3.59
C ALA A 41 -8.77 5.91 -2.17
N ILE A 42 -7.97 5.47 -1.20
CA ILE A 42 -8.14 5.83 0.20
C ILE A 42 -6.85 6.41 0.73
N LYS A 43 -6.97 7.52 1.45
CA LYS A 43 -5.87 8.11 2.19
C LYS A 43 -6.00 7.66 3.64
N TYR A 44 -4.98 6.94 4.13
CA TYR A 44 -4.89 6.55 5.52
C TYR A 44 -3.91 7.47 6.24
N GLU A 45 -4.31 7.96 7.41
CA GLU A 45 -3.43 8.72 8.27
C GLU A 45 -3.30 7.96 9.59
N PHE A 46 -2.09 7.54 9.89
CA PHE A 46 -1.80 6.81 11.12
C PHE A 46 -1.08 7.74 12.07
N PRO A 47 -1.74 8.21 13.14
CA PRO A 47 -1.00 8.93 14.18
C PRO A 47 0.11 8.05 14.75
N ALA A 48 1.14 8.67 15.32
CA ALA A 48 2.24 7.92 15.92
C ALA A 48 1.71 6.92 16.94
N GLY A 49 2.18 5.67 16.85
CA GLY A 49 1.82 4.60 17.77
C GLY A 49 0.49 3.91 17.49
N GLN A 50 -0.25 4.33 16.49
CA GLN A 50 -1.56 3.76 16.19
C GLN A 50 -1.50 2.56 15.26
N LYS A 51 -2.47 1.67 15.39
CA LYS A 51 -2.59 0.44 14.60
C LYS A 51 -3.98 0.33 14.02
N LEU A 52 -4.08 -0.25 12.82
CA LEU A 52 -5.35 -0.76 12.32
C LEU A 52 -5.60 -2.15 12.90
N GLY A 53 -6.87 -2.55 12.99
CA GLY A 53 -7.21 -3.91 13.41
C GLY A 53 -6.86 -4.93 12.35
N TRP A 54 -6.82 -6.20 12.76
CA TRP A 54 -6.60 -7.30 11.84
C TRP A 54 -7.71 -7.35 10.80
N HIS A 55 -7.33 -7.51 9.54
CA HIS A 55 -8.27 -7.55 8.41
C HIS A 55 -7.63 -8.23 7.22
N HIS A 56 -8.45 -8.56 6.22
CA HIS A 56 -7.93 -8.99 4.93
C HIS A 56 -8.64 -8.24 3.82
N HIS A 57 -8.00 -8.19 2.66
CA HIS A 57 -8.57 -7.58 1.46
C HIS A 57 -8.92 -8.67 0.46
N PRO A 58 -10.18 -8.79 0.02
CA PRO A 58 -10.53 -9.73 -1.04
C PRO A 58 -10.18 -9.22 -2.44
N VAL A 59 -9.54 -8.05 -2.53
CA VAL A 59 -9.20 -7.40 -3.80
C VAL A 59 -7.74 -6.99 -3.79
N MET A 60 -7.15 -6.88 -4.99
CA MET A 60 -5.80 -6.35 -5.12
C MET A 60 -5.77 -4.89 -4.70
N ASN A 61 -4.70 -4.53 -4.00
CA ASN A 61 -4.51 -3.14 -3.63
C ASN A 61 -3.01 -2.85 -3.47
N PHE A 62 -2.64 -1.63 -3.79
CA PHE A 62 -1.26 -1.18 -3.69
C PHE A 62 -1.27 0.32 -3.42
N GLY A 63 -0.17 0.80 -2.88
CA GLY A 63 -0.14 2.21 -2.50
C GLY A 63 1.24 2.77 -2.38
N ILE A 64 1.28 4.03 -1.96
CA ILE A 64 2.52 4.79 -1.80
C ILE A 64 2.47 5.46 -0.44
N LEU A 65 3.53 5.26 0.34
CA LEU A 65 3.70 5.98 1.61
C LEU A 65 4.32 7.33 1.30
N VAL A 66 3.57 8.40 1.55
CA VAL A 66 4.04 9.74 1.21
C VAL A 66 4.66 10.46 2.40
N GLN A 67 4.47 9.95 3.61
CA GLN A 67 5.07 10.51 4.81
C GLN A 67 5.23 9.46 5.88
N GLY A 68 6.35 9.50 6.59
CA GLY A 68 6.58 8.66 7.75
C GLY A 68 7.07 7.27 7.41
N GLU A 69 6.76 6.32 8.29
CA GLU A 69 7.13 4.92 8.16
C GLU A 69 5.98 4.07 8.66
N LEU A 70 5.72 2.97 7.98
CA LEU A 70 4.60 2.09 8.33
C LEU A 70 5.08 0.65 8.30
N THR A 71 4.66 -0.14 9.29
CA THR A 71 4.97 -1.57 9.34
C THR A 71 3.69 -2.36 9.11
N ILE A 72 3.74 -3.30 8.18
CA ILE A 72 2.64 -4.22 7.88
C ILE A 72 3.02 -5.58 8.42
N ILE A 73 2.11 -6.23 9.14
CA ILE A 73 2.37 -7.48 9.85
C ILE A 73 1.27 -8.47 9.52
N ASP A 74 1.64 -9.70 9.08
CA ASP A 74 0.66 -10.75 8.88
C ASP A 74 0.55 -11.64 10.13
N GLN A 75 -0.38 -12.59 10.11
CA GLN A 75 -0.61 -13.50 11.25
C GLN A 75 0.55 -14.45 11.51
N ASN A 76 1.43 -14.65 10.54
CA ASN A 76 2.58 -15.55 10.68
C ASN A 76 3.82 -14.83 11.21
N GLY A 77 3.71 -13.54 11.50
CA GLY A 77 4.81 -12.74 12.01
C GLY A 77 5.71 -12.17 10.93
N ASN A 78 5.35 -12.30 9.65
CA ASN A 78 6.10 -11.63 8.58
C ASN A 78 5.81 -10.15 8.62
N GLU A 79 6.85 -9.34 8.44
CA GLU A 79 6.72 -7.88 8.51
C GLU A 79 7.29 -7.24 7.27
N LYS A 80 6.67 -6.16 6.86
CA LYS A 80 7.15 -5.28 5.79
C LYS A 80 7.20 -3.86 6.32
N VAL A 81 8.39 -3.29 6.37
CA VAL A 81 8.55 -1.87 6.71
C VAL A 81 8.54 -1.08 5.41
N VAL A 82 7.62 -0.14 5.31
CA VAL A 82 7.48 0.75 4.16
C VAL A 82 8.01 2.11 4.58
N HIS A 83 8.91 2.67 3.78
CA HIS A 83 9.51 3.97 4.04
C HIS A 83 8.90 5.04 3.14
N GLU A 84 9.09 6.28 3.55
CA GLU A 84 8.58 7.44 2.81
C GLU A 84 9.03 7.40 1.35
N GLY A 85 8.10 7.57 0.43
CA GLY A 85 8.36 7.54 -1.00
C GLY A 85 8.30 6.16 -1.64
N GLU A 86 8.16 5.10 -0.84
CA GLU A 86 8.11 3.74 -1.36
C GLU A 86 6.69 3.29 -1.67
N ALA A 87 6.58 2.44 -2.70
CA ALA A 87 5.34 1.78 -3.05
C ALA A 87 5.31 0.39 -2.40
N VAL A 88 4.11 -0.10 -2.11
CA VAL A 88 3.90 -1.43 -1.56
C VAL A 88 2.69 -2.07 -2.20
N VAL A 89 2.80 -3.35 -2.57
CA VAL A 89 1.67 -4.15 -3.04
C VAL A 89 1.22 -5.02 -1.89
N GLU A 90 -0.04 -4.80 -1.48
CA GLU A 90 -0.59 -5.47 -0.31
C GLU A 90 -1.00 -6.90 -0.63
N MET A 91 -1.11 -7.72 0.40
CA MET A 91 -1.52 -9.11 0.28
C MET A 91 -3.02 -9.22 0.03
N VAL A 92 -3.41 -10.20 -0.79
CA VAL A 92 -4.83 -10.50 -1.06
C VAL A 92 -5.23 -11.71 -0.23
N ASN A 93 -6.33 -11.59 0.49
CA ASN A 93 -6.90 -12.66 1.33
C ASN A 93 -6.01 -13.13 2.48
N THR A 94 -4.98 -12.39 2.82
CA THR A 94 -4.11 -12.68 3.96
C THR A 94 -4.43 -11.72 5.10
N ILE A 95 -4.70 -12.25 6.27
CA ILE A 95 -5.03 -11.43 7.44
C ILE A 95 -3.78 -10.72 7.93
N HIS A 96 -3.89 -9.41 8.08
CA HIS A 96 -2.76 -8.55 8.45
C HIS A 96 -3.27 -7.28 9.12
N HIS A 97 -2.34 -6.49 9.61
CA HIS A 97 -2.64 -5.11 10.03
C HIS A 97 -1.43 -4.22 9.78
N GLY A 98 -1.67 -2.91 9.74
CA GLY A 98 -0.62 -1.92 9.67
C GLY A 98 -0.49 -1.19 10.99
N GLU A 99 0.73 -0.76 11.31
CA GLU A 99 0.95 0.05 12.50
C GLU A 99 2.06 1.08 12.27
N ASN A 100 1.91 2.21 12.92
CA ASN A 100 2.92 3.27 12.90
C ASN A 100 3.75 3.16 14.17
N ARG A 101 4.96 2.61 14.05
CA ARG A 101 5.90 2.47 15.17
C ARG A 101 6.79 3.70 15.33
N GLY A 102 6.60 4.70 14.48
CA GLY A 102 7.41 5.91 14.49
C GLY A 102 6.87 6.96 15.44
N THR A 103 7.49 8.14 15.37
CA THR A 103 7.19 9.27 16.27
C THR A 103 6.40 10.38 15.60
N LYS A 104 6.12 10.27 14.30
CA LYS A 104 5.31 11.24 13.56
C LYS A 104 4.25 10.51 12.73
N PRO A 105 3.21 11.23 12.29
CA PRO A 105 2.13 10.61 11.52
C PRO A 105 2.65 9.97 10.23
N ALA A 106 2.08 8.83 9.87
CA ALA A 106 2.35 8.18 8.59
C ALA A 106 1.14 8.39 7.68
N ILE A 107 1.39 8.72 6.42
CA ILE A 107 0.34 8.98 5.44
C ILE A 107 0.53 8.04 4.26
N LEU A 108 -0.49 7.21 4.01
CA LEU A 108 -0.47 6.17 2.98
C LEU A 108 -1.66 6.39 2.04
N TYR A 109 -1.39 6.41 0.74
CA TYR A 109 -2.43 6.39 -0.28
C TYR A 109 -2.53 4.97 -0.83
N MET A 110 -3.69 4.34 -0.67
CA MET A 110 -3.95 3.00 -1.17
C MET A 110 -4.97 3.03 -2.29
N PHE A 111 -4.70 2.26 -3.33
CA PHE A 111 -5.55 2.13 -4.52
C PHE A 111 -6.05 0.71 -4.60
N TYR A 112 -7.36 0.54 -4.69
CA TYR A 112 -8.02 -0.76 -4.70
C TYR A 112 -8.57 -1.03 -6.09
N ILE A 113 -8.25 -2.19 -6.62
CA ILE A 113 -8.75 -2.65 -7.91
C ILE A 113 -9.87 -3.63 -7.61
N SER A 114 -11.09 -3.11 -7.58
CA SER A 114 -12.26 -3.83 -7.08
C SER A 114 -13.31 -4.01 -8.17
N GLN A 115 -14.43 -4.50 -7.77
CA GLN A 115 -15.65 -4.56 -8.59
C GLN A 115 -16.83 -4.18 -7.71
N LYS A 116 -17.96 -3.83 -8.34
CA LYS A 116 -19.16 -3.41 -7.61
C LYS A 116 -19.59 -4.49 -6.63
N ASP A 117 -20.11 -4.05 -5.50
CA ASP A 117 -20.72 -4.88 -4.44
C ASP A 117 -19.73 -5.80 -3.72
N LEU A 118 -18.43 -5.50 -3.80
CA LEU A 118 -17.40 -6.25 -3.11
C LEU A 118 -16.76 -5.38 -2.03
N PRO A 119 -16.65 -5.86 -0.79
CA PRO A 119 -16.00 -5.07 0.26
C PRO A 119 -14.50 -4.94 -0.02
N LEU A 120 -13.93 -3.79 0.34
CA LEU A 120 -12.49 -3.56 0.19
C LEU A 120 -11.69 -4.27 1.27
N ALA A 121 -12.29 -4.43 2.45
CA ALA A 121 -11.64 -5.07 3.58
C ALA A 121 -12.68 -5.78 4.43
N VAL A 122 -12.27 -6.90 5.02
CA VAL A 122 -13.08 -7.67 5.96
C VAL A 122 -12.35 -7.66 7.30
N GLN A 123 -12.99 -7.11 8.33
CA GLN A 123 -12.41 -6.99 9.66
C GLN A 123 -12.47 -8.30 10.42
N HIS A 124 -11.46 -8.53 11.27
CA HIS A 124 -11.36 -9.71 12.12
C HIS A 124 -11.26 -9.28 13.59
N PRO A 125 -12.36 -8.75 14.17
CA PRO A 125 -12.34 -8.29 15.56
C PRO A 125 -12.15 -9.41 16.56
N GLU A 126 -12.33 -10.66 16.15
CA GLU A 126 -12.12 -11.83 17.00
C GLU A 126 -10.63 -12.04 17.31
N ILE A 127 -9.72 -11.43 16.56
CA ILE A 127 -8.27 -11.57 16.76
C ILE A 127 -7.80 -10.37 17.57
N PRO A 128 -7.25 -10.58 18.78
CA PRO A 128 -6.79 -9.46 19.60
C PRO A 128 -5.55 -8.79 18.99
N LEU A 129 -5.54 -7.45 19.05
CA LEU A 129 -4.37 -6.65 18.73
C LEU A 129 -3.51 -6.52 19.99
N GLU A 130 -2.24 -6.84 19.85
CA GLU A 130 -1.33 -6.76 21.00
C GLU A 130 -0.32 -5.66 20.84
#